data_65a5268491d9f36adfc140064bfebdbd
#
_entry.id   65a5268491d9f36adfc140064bfebdbd
#
_cell.length_a   1.000
_cell.length_b   1.000
_cell.length_c   1.000
_cell.angle_alpha   90.00
_cell.angle_beta   90.00
_cell.angle_gamma   90.00
#
_symmetry.space_group_name_H-M   'P 1'
#
loop_
_entity.id
_entity.type
_entity.pdbx_description
1 polymer ?
#
loop_
_entity_poly.entity_id
_entity_poly.type
_entity_poly.pdbx_seq_one_letter_code
_entity_poly.pdbx_strand_id
1 'polypeptide(L)'
;MEHWVEVPPEPAELTLTWRAPEGIDDRTRWAVGVLSAEGGTPRFRYLEGEEFQAANPGRTPAQLAAHGFRGYPAFQERKGNGKIFTHGVLDAFLRRLPPATRTDFPVYMELYRYRGAPLAPMSLLALTSARLPSDGFALVDRLEPASTACDIVIEIAGFRHRAVDPAFLRDGAELRLVPEPTNAHDAGAIRVEAAGATVGYVQRLQTRSVAAWLKDRDVSCWLSRRSGRMESSIAFALLRMRCREKALAA
;
A
#
# COMPACT_ATOMS: atom_id res chain seq x y z
N MET A 1 22.84 7.23 5.49
CA MET A 1 22.80 5.74 5.48
C MET A 1 21.69 5.31 4.54
N GLU A 2 21.95 4.45 3.58
CA GLU A 2 20.91 3.93 2.66
C GLU A 2 20.15 2.79 3.34
N HIS A 3 18.81 2.90 3.40
CA HIS A 3 17.94 1.87 3.93
C HIS A 3 17.32 1.07 2.79
N TRP A 4 17.47 -0.25 2.84
CA TRP A 4 16.94 -1.19 1.84
C TRP A 4 15.96 -2.17 2.49
N VAL A 5 15.05 -2.72 1.71
CA VAL A 5 14.19 -3.82 2.12
C VAL A 5 15.03 -5.07 2.27
N GLU A 6 15.08 -5.63 3.48
CA GLU A 6 15.82 -6.85 3.84
C GLU A 6 14.87 -8.03 4.00
N VAL A 7 13.68 -7.78 4.56
CA VAL A 7 12.63 -8.78 4.78
C VAL A 7 11.38 -8.33 4.02
N PRO A 8 11.27 -8.64 2.73
CA PRO A 8 10.10 -8.27 1.93
C PRO A 8 8.82 -8.96 2.46
N PRO A 9 7.63 -8.36 2.25
CA PRO A 9 6.37 -8.98 2.65
C PRO A 9 6.10 -10.25 1.84
N GLU A 10 5.44 -11.23 2.47
CA GLU A 10 4.95 -12.47 1.85
C GLU A 10 3.44 -12.61 2.06
N PRO A 11 2.61 -11.76 1.44
CA PRO A 11 1.19 -11.74 1.70
C PRO A 11 0.48 -12.92 1.03
N ALA A 12 -0.49 -13.52 1.74
CA ALA A 12 -1.46 -14.44 1.16
C ALA A 12 -2.53 -13.70 0.34
N GLU A 13 -2.80 -12.44 0.71
CA GLU A 13 -3.81 -11.60 0.08
C GLU A 13 -3.32 -10.16 -0.14
N LEU A 14 -3.77 -9.55 -1.25
CA LEU A 14 -3.58 -8.13 -1.55
C LEU A 14 -4.93 -7.48 -1.85
N THR A 15 -5.17 -6.30 -1.32
CA THR A 15 -6.37 -5.53 -1.61
C THR A 15 -6.15 -4.68 -2.86
N LEU A 16 -6.97 -4.89 -3.89
CA LEU A 16 -7.04 -3.97 -5.03
C LEU A 16 -7.73 -2.69 -4.57
N THR A 17 -7.04 -1.58 -4.74
CA THR A 17 -7.59 -0.25 -4.50
C THR A 17 -7.69 0.53 -5.79
N TRP A 18 -8.63 1.47 -5.82
CA TRP A 18 -8.82 2.40 -6.93
C TRP A 18 -8.96 3.83 -6.41
N ARG A 19 -8.43 4.78 -7.16
CA ARG A 19 -8.55 6.22 -6.92
C ARG A 19 -9.24 6.86 -8.12
N ALA A 20 -10.23 7.70 -7.86
CA ALA A 20 -10.91 8.46 -8.90
C ALA A 20 -9.94 9.35 -9.69
N PRO A 21 -10.22 9.59 -11.00
CA PRO A 21 -9.41 10.48 -11.83
C PRO A 21 -9.41 11.92 -11.32
N GLU A 22 -8.59 12.76 -11.93
CA GLU A 22 -8.59 14.20 -11.66
C GLU A 22 -9.94 14.81 -12.03
N GLY A 23 -10.37 15.83 -11.24
CA GLY A 23 -11.69 16.46 -11.41
C GLY A 23 -12.78 15.89 -10.51
N ILE A 24 -12.53 14.82 -9.78
CA ILE A 24 -13.42 14.32 -8.72
C ILE A 24 -12.87 14.80 -7.38
N ASP A 25 -13.70 15.46 -6.56
CA ASP A 25 -13.29 16.06 -5.28
C ASP A 25 -12.79 15.01 -4.28
N ASP A 26 -13.52 13.88 -4.14
CA ASP A 26 -13.08 12.76 -3.31
C ASP A 26 -12.13 11.84 -4.07
N ARG A 27 -10.83 12.10 -3.94
CA ARG A 27 -9.74 11.28 -4.47
C ARG A 27 -9.18 10.29 -3.45
N THR A 28 -9.89 10.01 -2.38
CA THR A 28 -9.50 8.97 -1.43
C THR A 28 -9.56 7.61 -2.11
N ARG A 29 -8.60 6.73 -1.79
CA ARG A 29 -8.61 5.37 -2.36
C ARG A 29 -9.82 4.57 -1.86
N TRP A 30 -10.41 3.82 -2.76
CA TRP A 30 -11.45 2.83 -2.50
C TRP A 30 -10.83 1.44 -2.50
N ALA A 31 -11.13 0.63 -1.53
CA ALA A 31 -10.85 -0.80 -1.60
C ALA A 31 -11.95 -1.46 -2.45
N VAL A 32 -11.58 -2.11 -3.54
CA VAL A 32 -12.56 -2.60 -4.53
C VAL A 32 -12.51 -4.10 -4.77
N GLY A 33 -11.41 -4.78 -4.41
CA GLY A 33 -11.30 -6.22 -4.62
C GLY A 33 -10.16 -6.84 -3.82
N VAL A 34 -10.07 -8.15 -3.85
CA VAL A 34 -9.03 -8.96 -3.20
C VAL A 34 -8.42 -9.91 -4.21
N LEU A 35 -7.10 -9.86 -4.30
CA LEU A 35 -6.26 -10.87 -4.93
C LEU A 35 -5.75 -11.80 -3.83
N SER A 36 -6.02 -13.09 -3.90
CA SER A 36 -5.49 -14.10 -2.99
C SER A 36 -4.71 -15.17 -3.74
N ALA A 37 -3.70 -15.74 -3.09
CA ALA A 37 -2.95 -16.89 -3.58
C ALA A 37 -2.95 -18.04 -2.56
N GLU A 38 -3.91 -18.02 -1.64
CA GLU A 38 -4.08 -19.05 -0.64
C GLU A 38 -4.37 -20.42 -1.29
N GLY A 39 -3.72 -21.46 -0.81
CA GLY A 39 -3.84 -22.81 -1.42
C GLY A 39 -3.17 -22.96 -2.79
N GLY A 40 -2.30 -22.01 -3.18
CA GLY A 40 -1.51 -22.11 -4.42
C GLY A 40 -2.24 -21.73 -5.71
N THR A 41 -3.56 -21.48 -5.65
CA THR A 41 -4.33 -21.04 -6.83
C THR A 41 -4.69 -19.57 -6.71
N PRO A 42 -4.14 -18.69 -7.57
CA PRO A 42 -4.46 -17.28 -7.55
C PRO A 42 -5.94 -17.03 -7.88
N ARG A 43 -6.59 -16.20 -7.08
CA ARG A 43 -8.00 -15.82 -7.24
C ARG A 43 -8.16 -14.32 -7.10
N PHE A 44 -9.07 -13.76 -7.85
CA PHE A 44 -9.51 -12.39 -7.68
C PHE A 44 -11.03 -12.33 -7.53
N ARG A 45 -11.50 -11.48 -6.62
CA ARG A 45 -12.92 -11.15 -6.47
C ARG A 45 -13.09 -9.68 -6.09
N TYR A 46 -14.24 -9.12 -6.42
CA TYR A 46 -14.61 -7.80 -5.92
C TYR A 46 -15.06 -7.88 -4.46
N LEU A 47 -14.92 -6.77 -3.74
CA LEU A 47 -15.48 -6.60 -2.40
C LEU A 47 -16.97 -6.27 -2.51
N GLU A 48 -17.79 -6.97 -1.74
CA GLU A 48 -19.24 -6.79 -1.70
C GLU A 48 -19.76 -6.74 -0.25
N GLY A 49 -20.99 -6.25 -0.07
CA GLY A 49 -21.70 -6.29 1.20
C GLY A 49 -20.92 -5.71 2.38
N GLU A 50 -20.88 -6.45 3.48
CA GLU A 50 -20.23 -6.04 4.73
C GLU A 50 -18.72 -5.87 4.57
N GLU A 51 -18.07 -6.69 3.75
CA GLU A 51 -16.64 -6.60 3.53
C GLU A 51 -16.26 -5.31 2.79
N PHE A 52 -17.08 -4.90 1.80
CA PHE A 52 -16.90 -3.60 1.15
C PHE A 52 -17.06 -2.45 2.16
N GLN A 53 -18.09 -2.51 3.01
CA GLN A 53 -18.36 -1.49 4.03
C GLN A 53 -17.23 -1.40 5.06
N ALA A 54 -16.73 -2.54 5.54
CA ALA A 54 -15.61 -2.59 6.48
C ALA A 54 -14.31 -1.97 5.88
N ALA A 55 -14.07 -2.20 4.59
CA ALA A 55 -12.90 -1.65 3.91
C ALA A 55 -13.08 -0.16 3.49
N ASN A 56 -14.32 0.31 3.35
CA ASN A 56 -14.69 1.67 2.94
C ASN A 56 -15.72 2.30 3.89
N PRO A 57 -15.39 2.56 5.17
CA PRO A 57 -16.35 3.07 6.14
C PRO A 57 -17.02 4.37 5.69
N GLY A 58 -18.35 4.44 5.84
CA GLY A 58 -19.15 5.60 5.46
C GLY A 58 -19.33 5.81 3.94
N ARG A 59 -18.99 4.81 3.12
CA ARG A 59 -19.03 4.90 1.66
C ARG A 59 -19.87 3.76 1.07
N THR A 60 -20.47 4.01 -0.08
CA THR A 60 -21.39 3.06 -0.73
C THR A 60 -20.88 2.66 -2.13
N PRO A 61 -21.28 1.47 -2.63
CA PRO A 61 -21.02 1.07 -4.01
C PRO A 61 -21.61 2.04 -5.04
N ALA A 62 -22.74 2.69 -4.72
CA ALA A 62 -23.35 3.70 -5.59
C ALA A 62 -22.46 4.93 -5.74
N GLN A 63 -21.84 5.41 -4.65
CA GLN A 63 -20.87 6.51 -4.71
C GLN A 63 -19.64 6.11 -5.51
N LEU A 64 -19.11 4.88 -5.33
CA LEU A 64 -17.99 4.37 -6.11
C LEU A 64 -18.30 4.39 -7.61
N ALA A 65 -19.49 3.92 -8.01
CA ALA A 65 -19.95 3.94 -9.40
C ALA A 65 -20.13 5.38 -9.93
N ALA A 66 -20.66 6.30 -9.11
CA ALA A 66 -20.80 7.72 -9.43
C ALA A 66 -19.45 8.40 -9.67
N HIS A 67 -18.39 7.99 -8.95
CA HIS A 67 -17.03 8.47 -9.18
C HIS A 67 -16.37 7.89 -10.44
N GLY A 68 -17.06 7.03 -11.19
CA GLY A 68 -16.61 6.52 -12.48
C GLY A 68 -15.94 5.15 -12.44
N PHE A 69 -15.97 4.44 -11.30
CA PHE A 69 -15.48 3.06 -11.25
C PHE A 69 -16.30 2.14 -12.14
N ARG A 70 -15.65 1.35 -12.98
CA ARG A 70 -16.28 0.42 -13.94
C ARG A 70 -15.70 -1.00 -13.85
N GLY A 71 -15.05 -1.32 -12.72
CA GLY A 71 -14.32 -2.58 -12.55
C GLY A 71 -12.88 -2.49 -13.06
N TYR A 72 -12.12 -3.53 -12.72
CA TYR A 72 -10.76 -3.70 -13.23
C TYR A 72 -10.81 -4.28 -14.65
N PRO A 73 -10.11 -3.71 -15.63
CA PRO A 73 -10.30 -4.05 -17.04
C PRO A 73 -10.15 -5.54 -17.39
N ALA A 74 -9.26 -6.26 -16.67
CA ALA A 74 -9.06 -7.69 -16.90
C ALA A 74 -10.15 -8.58 -16.30
N PHE A 75 -10.94 -8.08 -15.34
CA PHE A 75 -11.91 -8.86 -14.57
C PHE A 75 -13.28 -8.18 -14.58
N GLN A 76 -13.88 -8.12 -15.75
CA GLN A 76 -15.23 -7.60 -15.88
C GLN A 76 -16.25 -8.71 -15.64
N GLU A 77 -17.23 -8.44 -14.79
CA GLU A 77 -18.36 -9.32 -14.62
C GLU A 77 -19.16 -9.40 -15.92
N ARG A 78 -19.32 -10.60 -16.45
CA ARG A 78 -20.21 -10.90 -17.58
C ARG A 78 -21.34 -11.78 -17.08
N LYS A 79 -22.54 -11.65 -17.67
CA LYS A 79 -23.65 -12.59 -17.39
C LYS A 79 -23.15 -14.02 -17.53
N GLY A 80 -23.26 -14.81 -16.47
CA GLY A 80 -22.83 -16.22 -16.44
C GLY A 80 -21.41 -16.49 -15.90
N ASN A 81 -20.58 -15.47 -15.67
CA ASN A 81 -19.32 -15.66 -14.97
C ASN A 81 -19.56 -15.62 -13.45
N GLY A 82 -18.94 -16.56 -12.73
CA GLY A 82 -18.94 -16.51 -11.27
C GLY A 82 -18.28 -15.23 -10.76
N LYS A 83 -18.58 -14.90 -9.48
CA LYS A 83 -18.00 -13.72 -8.81
C LYS A 83 -16.50 -13.84 -8.49
N ILE A 84 -15.89 -15.01 -8.73
CA ILE A 84 -14.48 -15.31 -8.47
C ILE A 84 -13.79 -15.63 -9.77
N PHE A 85 -12.74 -14.85 -10.06
CA PHE A 85 -11.87 -15.06 -11.22
C PHE A 85 -10.68 -15.93 -10.81
N THR A 86 -10.36 -16.95 -11.61
CA THR A 86 -9.26 -17.89 -11.33
C THR A 86 -8.26 -18.02 -12.48
N HIS A 87 -8.62 -17.54 -13.69
CA HIS A 87 -7.78 -17.67 -14.88
C HIS A 87 -6.99 -16.39 -15.15
N GLY A 88 -5.67 -16.53 -15.34
CA GLY A 88 -4.78 -15.42 -15.70
C GLY A 88 -4.70 -14.30 -14.66
N VAL A 89 -5.03 -14.60 -13.39
CA VAL A 89 -5.18 -13.59 -12.34
C VAL A 89 -3.85 -12.91 -12.04
N LEU A 90 -2.81 -13.67 -11.72
CA LEU A 90 -1.49 -13.09 -11.45
C LEU A 90 -0.93 -12.38 -12.68
N ASP A 91 -1.08 -12.97 -13.87
CA ASP A 91 -0.59 -12.38 -15.11
C ASP A 91 -1.20 -11.01 -15.38
N ALA A 92 -2.51 -10.84 -15.09
CA ALA A 92 -3.20 -9.57 -15.27
C ALA A 92 -2.60 -8.44 -14.41
N PHE A 93 -2.12 -8.76 -13.20
CA PHE A 93 -1.47 -7.80 -12.33
C PHE A 93 0.03 -7.67 -12.63
N LEU A 94 0.72 -8.75 -12.94
CA LEU A 94 2.16 -8.73 -13.26
C LEU A 94 2.45 -7.95 -14.55
N ARG A 95 1.55 -7.97 -15.56
CA ARG A 95 1.66 -7.15 -16.78
C ARG A 95 1.70 -5.65 -16.52
N ARG A 96 1.40 -5.20 -15.32
CA ARG A 96 1.52 -3.80 -14.90
C ARG A 96 2.96 -3.41 -14.54
N LEU A 97 3.83 -4.39 -14.41
CA LEU A 97 5.24 -4.24 -14.09
C LEU A 97 6.09 -4.45 -15.35
N PRO A 98 7.28 -3.86 -15.40
CA PRO A 98 8.26 -4.26 -16.41
C PRO A 98 8.54 -5.76 -16.31
N PRO A 99 8.72 -6.47 -17.42
CA PRO A 99 9.12 -7.88 -17.39
C PRO A 99 10.41 -8.07 -16.59
N ALA A 100 10.42 -9.08 -15.69
CA ALA A 100 11.60 -9.37 -14.86
C ALA A 100 12.84 -9.79 -15.67
N THR A 101 12.66 -10.16 -16.93
CA THR A 101 13.74 -10.49 -17.88
C THR A 101 14.44 -9.27 -18.48
N ARG A 102 13.94 -8.06 -18.25
CA ARG A 102 14.60 -6.84 -18.71
C ARG A 102 15.89 -6.60 -17.94
N THR A 103 16.92 -6.16 -18.64
CA THR A 103 18.24 -5.87 -18.05
C THR A 103 18.21 -4.74 -17.02
N ASP A 104 17.25 -3.81 -17.14
CA ASP A 104 17.06 -2.68 -16.23
C ASP A 104 16.05 -2.97 -15.10
N PHE A 105 15.53 -4.21 -15.01
CA PHE A 105 14.60 -4.58 -13.93
C PHE A 105 15.18 -4.41 -12.52
N PRO A 106 16.45 -4.71 -12.23
CA PRO A 106 17.07 -4.41 -10.94
C PRO A 106 17.03 -2.90 -10.60
N VAL A 107 17.27 -2.03 -11.57
CA VAL A 107 17.19 -0.57 -11.38
C VAL A 107 15.74 -0.14 -11.08
N TYR A 108 14.76 -0.75 -11.74
CA TYR A 108 13.35 -0.54 -11.41
C TYR A 108 13.04 -0.95 -9.95
N MET A 109 13.59 -2.07 -9.47
CA MET A 109 13.38 -2.53 -8.09
C MET A 109 14.03 -1.61 -7.04
N GLU A 110 15.10 -0.90 -7.39
CA GLU A 110 15.71 0.11 -6.51
C GLU A 110 14.75 1.27 -6.17
N LEU A 111 13.77 1.57 -7.02
CA LEU A 111 12.72 2.54 -6.71
C LEU A 111 11.88 2.11 -5.50
N TYR A 112 11.85 0.81 -5.23
CA TYR A 112 11.16 0.19 -4.09
C TYR A 112 12.13 -0.21 -2.98
N ARG A 113 13.35 0.32 -3.02
CA ARG A 113 14.42 0.02 -2.05
C ARG A 113 14.76 -1.46 -1.94
N TYR A 114 14.70 -2.19 -3.05
CA TYR A 114 14.98 -3.63 -3.08
C TYR A 114 16.14 -3.97 -4.03
N ARG A 115 17.10 -4.74 -3.51
CA ARG A 115 18.28 -5.25 -4.23
C ARG A 115 18.53 -6.74 -3.98
N GLY A 116 17.51 -7.44 -3.44
CA GLY A 116 17.63 -8.85 -3.08
C GLY A 116 17.44 -9.80 -4.24
N ALA A 117 17.29 -11.08 -3.92
CA ALA A 117 16.96 -12.15 -4.87
C ALA A 117 15.58 -11.93 -5.52
N PRO A 118 15.28 -12.59 -6.65
CA PRO A 118 13.96 -12.51 -7.27
C PRO A 118 12.84 -12.84 -6.28
N LEU A 119 11.81 -12.01 -6.26
CA LEU A 119 10.66 -12.15 -5.37
C LEU A 119 9.60 -13.09 -5.95
N ALA A 120 8.89 -13.80 -5.07
CA ALA A 120 7.64 -14.46 -5.43
C ALA A 120 6.62 -13.44 -5.99
N PRO A 121 5.72 -13.85 -6.89
CA PRO A 121 4.77 -12.94 -7.54
C PRO A 121 3.96 -12.06 -6.55
N MET A 122 3.43 -12.63 -5.48
CA MET A 122 2.65 -11.87 -4.48
C MET A 122 3.52 -10.86 -3.73
N SER A 123 4.75 -11.21 -3.36
CA SER A 123 5.72 -10.32 -2.72
C SER A 123 6.12 -9.17 -3.65
N LEU A 124 6.34 -9.47 -4.93
CA LEU A 124 6.64 -8.46 -5.94
C LEU A 124 5.49 -7.47 -6.11
N LEU A 125 4.25 -7.97 -6.20
CA LEU A 125 3.04 -7.15 -6.30
C LEU A 125 2.81 -6.31 -5.03
N ALA A 126 3.06 -6.87 -3.85
CA ALA A 126 2.98 -6.15 -2.58
C ALA A 126 3.97 -4.99 -2.51
N LEU A 127 5.23 -5.27 -2.82
CA LEU A 127 6.30 -4.29 -2.72
C LEU A 127 6.15 -3.16 -3.74
N THR A 128 5.72 -3.47 -4.97
CA THR A 128 5.56 -2.49 -6.06
C THR A 128 4.18 -1.84 -6.10
N SER A 129 3.21 -2.41 -5.37
CA SER A 129 1.78 -2.07 -5.46
C SER A 129 1.19 -2.23 -6.87
N ALA A 130 1.93 -2.77 -7.83
CA ALA A 130 1.58 -2.90 -9.24
C ALA A 130 0.91 -1.64 -9.81
N ARG A 131 1.44 -0.46 -9.47
CA ARG A 131 0.81 0.82 -9.74
C ARG A 131 1.19 1.37 -11.09
N LEU A 132 0.17 1.80 -11.86
CA LEU A 132 0.36 2.64 -13.05
C LEU A 132 -0.16 4.05 -12.77
N PRO A 133 0.52 5.10 -13.26
CA PRO A 133 0.09 6.48 -13.05
C PRO A 133 -1.27 6.80 -13.67
N SER A 134 -1.65 6.08 -14.74
CA SER A 134 -2.76 6.43 -15.63
C SER A 134 -4.13 5.92 -15.22
N ASP A 135 -4.25 4.90 -14.36
CA ASP A 135 -5.51 4.19 -14.14
C ASP A 135 -6.05 4.19 -12.72
N GLY A 136 -5.31 4.78 -11.78
CA GLY A 136 -5.72 4.90 -10.39
C GLY A 136 -5.68 3.60 -9.57
N PHE A 137 -5.44 2.43 -10.19
CA PHE A 137 -5.36 1.16 -9.48
C PHE A 137 -4.02 0.97 -8.76
N ALA A 138 -4.09 0.30 -7.60
CA ALA A 138 -2.92 -0.19 -6.89
C ALA A 138 -3.30 -1.41 -6.03
N LEU A 139 -2.37 -2.32 -5.87
CA LEU A 139 -2.47 -3.39 -4.88
C LEU A 139 -1.87 -2.91 -3.55
N VAL A 140 -2.54 -3.20 -2.46
CA VAL A 140 -2.11 -2.83 -1.11
C VAL A 140 -2.07 -4.08 -0.25
N ASP A 141 -0.92 -4.35 0.33
CA ASP A 141 -0.78 -5.30 1.41
C ASP A 141 -1.33 -4.67 2.69
N ARG A 142 -2.32 -5.30 3.32
CA ARG A 142 -2.88 -4.83 4.60
C ARG A 142 -1.91 -5.02 5.75
N LEU A 143 -0.85 -5.77 5.51
CA LEU A 143 0.14 -6.21 6.48
C LEU A 143 -0.45 -7.17 7.53
N GLU A 144 0.38 -8.06 8.04
CA GLU A 144 -0.04 -9.02 9.06
C GLU A 144 0.36 -8.51 10.46
N PRO A 145 -0.60 -8.22 11.37
CA PRO A 145 -0.27 -7.75 12.71
C PRO A 145 0.64 -8.69 13.49
N ALA A 146 0.54 -10.00 13.24
CA ALA A 146 1.32 -11.02 13.93
C ALA A 146 2.72 -11.24 13.33
N SER A 147 3.08 -10.57 12.24
CA SER A 147 4.41 -10.70 11.63
C SER A 147 5.53 -10.44 12.66
N THR A 148 6.63 -11.15 12.51
CA THR A 148 7.83 -11.01 13.35
C THR A 148 8.85 -10.05 12.75
N ALA A 149 8.87 -9.90 11.44
CA ALA A 149 9.69 -8.94 10.70
C ALA A 149 9.01 -8.61 9.37
N CYS A 150 9.14 -7.36 8.92
CA CYS A 150 8.65 -6.91 7.61
C CYS A 150 9.31 -5.60 7.23
N ASP A 151 9.74 -5.48 5.98
CA ASP A 151 10.14 -4.21 5.36
C ASP A 151 9.27 -3.97 4.14
N ILE A 152 8.63 -2.82 4.06
CA ILE A 152 7.74 -2.47 2.94
C ILE A 152 7.79 -0.98 2.61
N VAL A 153 7.64 -0.65 1.33
CA VAL A 153 7.47 0.73 0.89
C VAL A 153 5.98 1.04 0.80
N ILE A 154 5.52 1.96 1.64
CA ILE A 154 4.11 2.40 1.70
C ILE A 154 3.94 3.81 1.12
N GLU A 155 2.78 4.11 0.54
CA GLU A 155 2.40 5.47 0.14
C GLU A 155 1.97 6.27 1.38
N ILE A 156 2.50 7.49 1.54
CA ILE A 156 2.05 8.43 2.56
C ILE A 156 0.75 9.09 2.08
N ALA A 157 -0.36 8.75 2.73
CA ALA A 157 -1.66 9.30 2.39
C ALA A 157 -1.75 10.79 2.73
N GLY A 158 -2.38 11.59 1.87
CA GLY A 158 -2.61 13.01 2.10
C GLY A 158 -1.37 13.91 1.97
N PHE A 159 -0.22 13.39 1.53
CA PHE A 159 1.02 14.14 1.39
C PHE A 159 0.86 15.44 0.58
N ARG A 160 0.17 15.40 -0.54
CA ARG A 160 -0.04 16.57 -1.42
C ARG A 160 -0.77 17.76 -0.76
N HIS A 161 -1.46 17.51 0.37
CA HIS A 161 -2.21 18.55 1.10
C HIS A 161 -1.40 19.15 2.25
N ARG A 162 -0.10 18.84 2.34
CA ARG A 162 0.79 19.28 3.40
C ARG A 162 1.87 20.20 2.85
N ALA A 163 1.95 21.39 3.42
CA ALA A 163 3.05 22.32 3.18
C ALA A 163 4.19 21.97 4.16
N VAL A 164 5.13 21.14 3.71
CA VAL A 164 6.30 20.78 4.51
C VAL A 164 7.54 21.34 3.83
N ASP A 165 8.45 21.91 4.61
CA ASP A 165 9.72 22.43 4.12
C ASP A 165 10.48 21.30 3.39
N PRO A 166 10.85 21.50 2.12
CA PRO A 166 11.62 20.52 1.35
C PRO A 166 12.92 20.07 2.02
N ALA A 167 13.48 20.89 2.90
CA ALA A 167 14.71 20.56 3.63
C ALA A 167 14.55 19.32 4.53
N PHE A 168 13.33 19.07 5.05
CA PHE A 168 13.01 17.89 5.87
C PHE A 168 12.62 16.67 5.04
N LEU A 169 12.51 16.81 3.73
CA LEU A 169 12.00 15.79 2.81
C LEU A 169 13.10 15.22 1.91
N ARG A 170 14.28 14.96 2.47
CA ARG A 170 15.37 14.27 1.76
C ARG A 170 15.14 12.77 1.76
N ASP A 171 15.49 12.11 0.68
CA ASP A 171 15.47 10.64 0.63
C ASP A 171 16.32 10.06 1.78
N GLY A 172 15.75 9.12 2.51
CA GLY A 172 16.36 8.56 3.73
C GLY A 172 16.15 9.39 5.00
N ALA A 173 15.44 10.53 4.95
CA ALA A 173 15.07 11.27 6.16
C ALA A 173 14.20 10.38 7.07
N GLU A 174 14.52 10.40 8.37
CA GLU A 174 13.75 9.67 9.37
C GLU A 174 12.34 10.26 9.51
N LEU A 175 11.36 9.36 9.57
CA LEU A 175 9.96 9.69 9.76
C LEU A 175 9.46 9.06 11.07
N ARG A 176 8.62 9.79 11.77
CA ARG A 176 7.99 9.32 13.00
C ARG A 176 6.54 8.93 12.73
N LEU A 177 6.12 7.77 13.24
CA LEU A 177 4.74 7.31 13.19
C LEU A 177 4.06 7.59 14.54
N VAL A 178 3.00 8.40 14.52
CA VAL A 178 2.31 8.88 15.73
C VAL A 178 0.84 8.48 15.65
N PRO A 179 0.35 7.53 16.47
CA PRO A 179 -1.07 7.25 16.58
C PRO A 179 -1.87 8.49 17.01
N GLU A 180 -3.01 8.72 16.37
CA GLU A 180 -3.85 9.90 16.58
C GLU A 180 -5.30 9.48 16.91
N PRO A 181 -5.55 8.90 18.11
CA PRO A 181 -6.86 8.33 18.47
C PRO A 181 -7.97 9.37 18.57
N THR A 182 -7.63 10.65 18.65
CA THR A 182 -8.58 11.78 18.66
C THR A 182 -8.79 12.41 17.28
N ASN A 183 -8.30 11.76 16.19
CA ASN A 183 -8.49 12.26 14.85
C ASN A 183 -9.98 12.29 14.48
N ALA A 184 -10.48 13.47 14.03
CA ALA A 184 -11.89 13.68 13.74
C ALA A 184 -12.45 12.82 12.59
N HIS A 185 -11.57 12.30 11.72
CA HIS A 185 -11.96 11.53 10.52
C HIS A 185 -11.75 10.02 10.68
N ASP A 186 -10.78 9.62 11.51
CA ASP A 186 -10.42 8.21 11.69
C ASP A 186 -9.68 8.02 13.02
N ALA A 187 -10.34 7.42 14.00
CA ALA A 187 -9.74 7.11 15.30
C ALA A 187 -8.55 6.13 15.20
N GLY A 188 -8.43 5.40 14.09
CA GLY A 188 -7.28 4.55 13.79
C GLY A 188 -6.15 5.26 13.03
N ALA A 189 -6.23 6.58 12.82
CA ALA A 189 -5.24 7.33 12.06
C ALA A 189 -3.85 7.24 12.71
N ILE A 190 -2.84 7.08 11.86
CA ILE A 190 -1.42 7.14 12.26
C ILE A 190 -0.78 8.23 11.41
N ARG A 191 -0.42 9.32 12.08
CA ARG A 191 0.25 10.45 11.47
C ARG A 191 1.72 10.13 11.18
N VAL A 192 2.19 10.59 10.04
CA VAL A 192 3.59 10.50 9.63
C VAL A 192 4.20 11.89 9.77
N GLU A 193 5.29 12.02 10.50
CA GLU A 193 5.98 13.28 10.77
C GLU A 193 7.42 13.25 10.26
N ALA A 194 7.88 14.38 9.74
CA ALA A 194 9.29 14.68 9.47
C ALA A 194 9.68 15.92 10.28
N ALA A 195 10.72 15.83 11.12
CA ALA A 195 11.18 16.94 11.96
C ALA A 195 10.04 17.65 12.74
N GLY A 196 9.05 16.91 13.23
CA GLY A 196 7.89 17.43 13.96
C GLY A 196 6.76 17.99 13.09
N ALA A 197 6.95 18.10 11.78
CA ALA A 197 5.90 18.52 10.86
C ALA A 197 5.14 17.32 10.29
N THR A 198 3.80 17.43 10.20
CA THR A 198 2.96 16.38 9.59
C THR A 198 3.17 16.34 8.09
N VAL A 199 3.66 15.22 7.59
CA VAL A 199 3.83 14.96 6.14
C VAL A 199 2.68 14.17 5.53
N GLY A 200 1.85 13.54 6.32
CA GLY A 200 0.67 12.78 5.91
C GLY A 200 0.30 11.70 6.90
N TYR A 201 -0.26 10.61 6.41
CA TYR A 201 -0.77 9.51 7.23
C TYR A 201 -0.42 8.14 6.62
N VAL A 202 -0.37 7.11 7.46
CA VAL A 202 -0.39 5.73 7.01
C VAL A 202 -1.72 5.46 6.30
N GLN A 203 -1.70 4.69 5.21
CA GLN A 203 -2.94 4.32 4.52
C GLN A 203 -3.89 3.56 5.45
N ARG A 204 -5.19 3.85 5.38
CA ARG A 204 -6.22 3.25 6.24
C ARG A 204 -6.15 1.71 6.28
N LEU A 205 -5.94 1.05 5.15
CA LEU A 205 -5.86 -0.41 5.08
C LEU A 205 -4.69 -1.01 5.87
N GLN A 206 -3.69 -0.21 6.22
CA GLN A 206 -2.47 -0.62 6.92
C GLN A 206 -2.43 -0.16 8.38
N THR A 207 -3.31 0.76 8.77
CA THR A 207 -3.26 1.37 10.12
C THR A 207 -3.45 0.34 11.24
N ARG A 208 -4.31 -0.68 11.06
CA ARG A 208 -4.54 -1.74 12.05
C ARG A 208 -3.23 -2.48 12.39
N SER A 209 -2.51 -2.90 11.38
CA SER A 209 -1.26 -3.67 11.54
C SER A 209 -0.14 -2.81 12.07
N VAL A 210 0.02 -1.60 11.52
CA VAL A 210 1.03 -0.64 12.00
C VAL A 210 0.76 -0.22 13.43
N ALA A 211 -0.51 0.01 13.82
CA ALA A 211 -0.86 0.31 15.21
C ALA A 211 -0.56 -0.85 16.16
N ALA A 212 -0.76 -2.09 15.73
CA ALA A 212 -0.38 -3.27 16.52
C ALA A 212 1.14 -3.34 16.68
N TRP A 213 1.91 -3.13 15.62
CA TRP A 213 3.37 -3.14 15.66
C TRP A 213 3.95 -2.06 16.57
N LEU A 214 3.41 -0.84 16.51
CA LEU A 214 3.86 0.27 17.37
C LEU A 214 3.74 -0.01 18.88
N LYS A 215 2.88 -0.95 19.28
CA LYS A 215 2.70 -1.31 20.70
C LYS A 215 3.84 -2.15 21.25
N ASP A 216 4.31 -3.14 20.49
CA ASP A 216 5.18 -4.20 21.01
C ASP A 216 6.33 -4.61 20.08
N ARG A 217 6.55 -3.88 18.98
CA ARG A 217 7.63 -4.10 18.01
C ARG A 217 8.52 -2.86 17.90
N ASP A 218 9.71 -3.06 17.36
CA ASP A 218 10.57 -1.97 16.93
C ASP A 218 10.18 -1.59 15.49
N VAL A 219 9.70 -0.36 15.35
CA VAL A 219 9.22 0.17 14.07
C VAL A 219 10.05 1.40 13.71
N SER A 220 10.70 1.35 12.56
CA SER A 220 11.45 2.47 12.00
C SER A 220 10.85 2.86 10.65
N CYS A 221 10.91 4.14 10.31
CA CYS A 221 10.31 4.67 9.09
C CYS A 221 11.22 5.73 8.47
N TRP A 222 11.42 5.68 7.17
CA TRP A 222 12.23 6.67 6.44
C TRP A 222 11.56 7.09 5.15
N LEU A 223 11.74 8.34 4.74
CA LEU A 223 11.30 8.80 3.44
C LEU A 223 12.06 8.03 2.35
N SER A 224 11.36 7.25 1.56
CA SER A 224 11.94 6.46 0.49
C SER A 224 12.17 7.29 -0.77
N ARG A 225 11.13 7.99 -1.21
CA ARG A 225 11.16 8.84 -2.40
C ARG A 225 9.92 9.73 -2.49
N ARG A 226 10.04 10.76 -3.29
CA ARG A 226 8.91 11.58 -3.75
C ARG A 226 8.79 11.50 -5.27
N SER A 227 7.60 11.58 -5.80
CA SER A 227 7.36 11.61 -7.25
C SER A 227 6.18 12.53 -7.57
N GLY A 228 6.17 13.08 -8.78
CA GLY A 228 5.15 14.01 -9.26
C GLY A 228 5.55 15.48 -9.13
N ARG A 229 4.74 16.35 -9.76
CA ARG A 229 4.85 17.81 -9.62
C ARG A 229 4.28 18.23 -8.26
N MET A 230 4.63 19.40 -7.75
CA MET A 230 4.25 19.86 -6.40
C MET A 230 2.76 19.66 -6.07
N GLU A 231 1.85 19.98 -6.99
CA GLU A 231 0.40 19.87 -6.80
C GLU A 231 -0.15 18.43 -6.85
N SER A 232 0.59 17.50 -7.46
CA SER A 232 0.24 16.08 -7.58
C SER A 232 1.28 15.16 -6.95
N SER A 233 2.13 15.70 -6.07
CA SER A 233 3.22 14.95 -5.47
C SER A 233 2.72 13.83 -4.57
N ILE A 234 3.43 12.70 -4.65
CA ILE A 234 3.21 11.51 -3.84
C ILE A 234 4.52 11.21 -3.14
N ALA A 235 4.43 10.89 -1.87
CA ALA A 235 5.58 10.44 -1.09
C ALA A 235 5.42 9.00 -0.66
N PHE A 236 6.54 8.32 -0.57
CA PHE A 236 6.64 6.93 -0.14
C PHE A 236 7.60 6.82 1.04
N ALA A 237 7.23 6.00 2.00
CA ALA A 237 8.07 5.70 3.15
C ALA A 237 8.48 4.23 3.14
N LEU A 238 9.73 3.94 3.46
CA LEU A 238 10.18 2.61 3.83
C LEU A 238 9.85 2.40 5.31
N LEU A 239 8.99 1.45 5.58
CA LEU A 239 8.62 1.00 6.91
C LEU A 239 9.37 -0.31 7.21
N ARG A 240 10.05 -0.35 8.34
CA ARG A 240 10.74 -1.55 8.86
C ARG A 240 10.17 -1.92 10.21
N MET A 241 9.80 -3.17 10.38
CA MET A 241 9.35 -3.71 11.64
C MET A 241 10.15 -4.95 12.02
N ARG A 242 10.53 -5.04 13.29
CA ARG A 242 11.20 -6.19 13.91
C ARG A 242 10.58 -6.51 15.26
N CYS A 243 10.55 -7.79 15.63
CA CYS A 243 10.27 -8.15 17.02
C CYS A 243 11.30 -7.51 17.95
N ARG A 244 10.86 -6.98 19.07
CA ARG A 244 11.79 -6.59 20.13
C ARG A 244 12.54 -7.82 20.63
N GLU A 245 13.85 -7.75 20.63
CA GLU A 245 14.64 -8.76 21.34
C GLU A 245 14.21 -8.72 22.82
N LYS A 246 13.72 -9.85 23.32
CA LYS A 246 13.54 -9.97 24.77
C LYS A 246 14.92 -9.80 25.38
N ALA A 247 15.12 -8.72 26.12
CA ALA A 247 16.29 -8.61 26.95
C ALA A 247 16.37 -9.91 27.77
N LEU A 248 17.38 -10.74 27.50
CA LEU A 248 17.69 -11.87 28.33
C LEU A 248 17.94 -11.27 29.72
N ALA A 249 16.98 -11.48 30.64
CA ALA A 249 17.16 -11.15 32.02
C ALA A 249 18.36 -11.94 32.54
N ALA A 250 19.44 -11.23 32.78
CA ALA A 250 20.66 -11.75 33.41
C ALA A 250 20.39 -12.05 34.87
#